data_b81dad7e53f6c37b3aea66f4469ac7bf
#
_entry.id   b81dad7e53f6c37b3aea66f4469ac7bf
#
_cell.length_a   1.000
_cell.length_b   1.000
_cell.length_c   1.000
_cell.angle_alpha   90.00
_cell.angle_beta   90.00
_cell.angle_gamma   90.00
#
_symmetry.space_group_name_H-M   'P 1'
#
loop_
_entity.id
_entity.type
_entity.pdbx_description
1 polymer ?
#
loop_
_entity_poly.entity_id
_entity_poly.type
_entity_poly.pdbx_seq_one_letter_code
_entity_poly.pdbx_strand_id
1 'polypeptide(L)'
;MGTRRRKRKKEIAGLPSYLVLLVLLLVWLFQELRPGPSAQEPPLEAGEVQVYFMPQDGERAKARLLALMGGAQESLYGAFYEFRDLEIAKGLLEAKARGVRVELYGESDYRKDFRRYLVAASLGQTQEPPRVPQAALRERVRPTSIDCEEIAGIPVCFDEREGFMHHKFLVVDQKAVWTGSTNMTWNAFARNNENSLLLPSPTLAQGYAQEFRALFGGQKEGLGEPVAFRLEDPLVEGTAYFSPKGGKAAREALLEVVRQAQKEVLVAAFVLTDRELVEALVEAQRRGVAVKVLLETRNLRDSREEDLLQAGVPVRQDGNPYTLHHKVLVVDGERVVTGSYNFSARAWQVNNENLLVLQSPALAERYRKEVLRLWEEGKPL
;
A
#
# COMPACT_ATOMS: atom_id res chain seq x y z
N MET A 1 82.32 17.83 -49.12
CA MET A 1 82.25 16.60 -48.31
C MET A 1 81.15 16.85 -47.25
N GLY A 2 79.97 16.32 -47.44
CA GLY A 2 78.84 16.51 -46.55
C GLY A 2 78.17 15.16 -46.22
N THR A 3 78.27 14.75 -44.99
CA THR A 3 77.77 13.50 -44.51
C THR A 3 76.29 13.64 -44.10
N ARG A 4 75.39 13.01 -44.86
CA ARG A 4 73.94 12.93 -44.51
C ARG A 4 73.73 11.91 -43.38
N ARG A 5 73.33 12.36 -42.19
CA ARG A 5 72.81 11.54 -41.08
C ARG A 5 71.34 11.12 -41.37
N ARG A 6 71.14 9.81 -41.63
CA ARG A 6 69.77 9.23 -41.69
C ARG A 6 69.20 9.11 -40.28
N LYS A 7 68.06 9.81 -40.01
CA LYS A 7 67.21 9.58 -38.81
C LYS A 7 66.40 8.30 -39.03
N ARG A 8 66.62 7.26 -38.19
CA ARG A 8 65.77 6.08 -38.08
C ARG A 8 64.51 6.51 -37.37
N LYS A 9 63.33 6.39 -38.03
CA LYS A 9 62.04 6.40 -37.40
C LYS A 9 61.81 5.11 -36.58
N LYS A 10 61.60 5.18 -35.27
CA LYS A 10 61.14 4.06 -34.48
C LYS A 10 59.65 3.88 -34.82
N GLU A 11 59.30 2.80 -35.47
CA GLU A 11 57.90 2.35 -35.54
C GLU A 11 57.51 1.86 -34.16
N ILE A 12 56.48 2.51 -33.57
CA ILE A 12 55.82 2.04 -32.36
C ILE A 12 54.90 0.91 -32.85
N ALA A 13 55.24 -0.33 -32.57
CA ALA A 13 54.38 -1.48 -32.83
C ALA A 13 53.11 -1.31 -32.04
N GLY A 14 52.01 -1.12 -32.74
CA GLY A 14 50.66 -1.08 -32.12
C GLY A 14 50.35 -2.41 -31.44
N LEU A 15 49.69 -2.35 -30.30
CA LEU A 15 49.19 -3.55 -29.62
C LEU A 15 48.34 -4.37 -30.60
N PRO A 16 48.48 -5.72 -30.61
CA PRO A 16 47.66 -6.56 -31.46
C PRO A 16 46.17 -6.39 -31.17
N SER A 17 45.35 -6.32 -32.20
CA SER A 17 43.89 -6.01 -32.11
C SER A 17 43.15 -6.93 -31.13
N TYR A 18 43.56 -8.17 -30.93
CA TYR A 18 42.98 -9.09 -29.97
C TYR A 18 43.25 -8.68 -28.51
N LEU A 19 44.39 -8.01 -28.21
CA LEU A 19 44.68 -7.49 -26.88
C LEU A 19 43.81 -6.27 -26.55
N VAL A 20 43.52 -5.44 -27.54
CA VAL A 20 42.56 -4.30 -27.38
C VAL A 20 41.16 -4.84 -27.12
N LEU A 21 40.74 -5.86 -27.88
CA LEU A 21 39.44 -6.51 -27.67
C LEU A 21 39.34 -7.20 -26.29
N LEU A 22 40.40 -7.85 -25.84
CA LEU A 22 40.47 -8.49 -24.52
C LEU A 22 40.38 -7.45 -23.39
N VAL A 23 41.06 -6.33 -23.52
CA VAL A 23 41.00 -5.22 -22.56
C VAL A 23 39.58 -4.61 -22.53
N LEU A 24 38.94 -4.41 -23.68
CA LEU A 24 37.58 -3.93 -23.76
C LEU A 24 36.57 -4.92 -23.14
N LEU A 25 36.75 -6.22 -23.37
CA LEU A 25 35.91 -7.26 -22.76
C LEU A 25 36.12 -7.33 -21.24
N LEU A 26 37.33 -7.20 -20.75
CA LEU A 26 37.66 -7.17 -19.33
C LEU A 26 37.10 -5.90 -18.66
N VAL A 27 37.16 -4.76 -19.33
CA VAL A 27 36.56 -3.49 -18.84
C VAL A 27 35.02 -3.60 -18.78
N TRP A 28 34.41 -4.20 -19.80
CA TRP A 28 32.98 -4.45 -19.85
C TRP A 28 32.55 -5.44 -18.74
N LEU A 29 33.23 -6.58 -18.59
CA LEU A 29 33.01 -7.54 -17.50
C LEU A 29 33.22 -6.89 -16.11
N PHE A 30 34.19 -6.00 -15.96
CA PHE A 30 34.45 -5.29 -14.70
C PHE A 30 33.37 -4.22 -14.40
N GLN A 31 32.75 -3.68 -15.45
CA GLN A 31 31.59 -2.77 -15.30
C GLN A 31 30.30 -3.54 -14.95
N GLU A 32 30.08 -4.70 -15.55
CA GLU A 32 28.96 -5.59 -15.25
C GLU A 32 29.09 -6.28 -13.88
N LEU A 33 30.33 -6.61 -13.46
CA LEU A 33 30.64 -7.24 -12.16
C LEU A 33 30.85 -6.22 -11.02
N ARG A 34 30.80 -4.91 -11.29
CA ARG A 34 30.73 -3.94 -10.20
C ARG A 34 29.41 -4.20 -9.50
N PRO A 35 29.40 -4.56 -8.19
CA PRO A 35 28.18 -4.45 -7.41
C PRO A 35 27.70 -3.02 -7.63
N GLY A 36 26.47 -2.86 -8.09
CA GLY A 36 25.82 -1.56 -8.13
C GLY A 36 25.99 -0.91 -6.75
N PRO A 37 25.91 0.42 -6.63
CA PRO A 37 26.01 1.06 -5.34
C PRO A 37 25.12 0.25 -4.41
N SER A 38 25.68 -0.37 -3.37
CA SER A 38 24.93 -1.12 -2.38
C SER A 38 23.87 -0.14 -1.90
N ALA A 39 22.60 -0.40 -2.25
CA ALA A 39 21.51 0.39 -1.71
C ALA A 39 21.74 0.36 -0.20
N GLN A 40 22.09 1.48 0.40
CA GLN A 40 22.32 1.55 1.84
C GLN A 40 21.03 1.06 2.47
N GLU A 41 21.12 0.04 3.31
CA GLU A 41 19.97 -0.42 4.07
C GLU A 41 19.35 0.79 4.78
N PRO A 42 18.01 0.95 4.74
CA PRO A 42 17.38 2.03 5.46
C PRO A 42 17.71 1.95 6.95
N PRO A 43 17.76 3.07 7.68
CA PRO A 43 18.07 3.08 9.09
C PRO A 43 17.07 2.23 9.87
N LEU A 44 17.56 1.50 10.89
CA LEU A 44 16.70 0.78 11.81
C LEU A 44 16.03 1.81 12.74
N GLU A 45 14.71 1.89 12.68
CA GLU A 45 13.90 2.86 13.41
C GLU A 45 13.23 2.20 14.62
N ALA A 46 13.23 2.89 15.76
CA ALA A 46 12.54 2.43 16.97
C ALA A 46 11.02 2.65 16.85
N GLY A 47 10.24 1.71 17.36
CA GLY A 47 8.81 1.81 17.44
C GLY A 47 8.10 0.47 17.29
N GLU A 48 6.99 0.29 18.02
CA GLU A 48 6.20 -0.93 18.01
C GLU A 48 5.24 -0.97 16.81
N VAL A 49 5.40 -1.96 15.96
CA VAL A 49 4.43 -2.26 14.86
C VAL A 49 3.18 -2.89 15.47
N GLN A 50 2.03 -2.29 15.18
CA GLN A 50 0.74 -2.82 15.63
C GLN A 50 -0.10 -3.25 14.44
N VAL A 51 -0.69 -4.45 14.51
CA VAL A 51 -1.66 -4.94 13.52
C VAL A 51 -2.99 -5.26 14.20
N TYR A 52 -4.04 -4.92 13.50
CA TYR A 52 -5.43 -5.13 13.92
C TYR A 52 -6.19 -5.88 12.84
N PHE A 53 -6.96 -6.88 13.24
CA PHE A 53 -7.85 -7.66 12.36
C PHE A 53 -9.32 -7.41 12.74
N MET A 54 -10.06 -6.80 11.84
CA MET A 54 -11.48 -6.55 12.03
C MET A 54 -12.31 -7.79 11.60
N PRO A 55 -13.48 -8.00 12.20
CA PRO A 55 -14.11 -7.16 13.21
C PRO A 55 -13.61 -7.39 14.66
N GLN A 56 -12.80 -8.42 14.94
CA GLN A 56 -12.40 -8.82 16.29
C GLN A 56 -11.68 -7.71 17.05
N ASP A 57 -10.78 -6.99 16.37
CA ASP A 57 -10.03 -5.85 16.92
C ASP A 57 -10.68 -4.50 16.62
N GLY A 58 -11.87 -4.44 16.03
CA GLY A 58 -12.42 -3.22 15.44
C GLY A 58 -12.52 -2.04 16.39
N GLU A 59 -13.04 -2.25 17.62
CA GLU A 59 -13.12 -1.20 18.64
C GLU A 59 -11.71 -0.76 19.09
N ARG A 60 -10.79 -1.69 19.30
CA ARG A 60 -9.41 -1.41 19.69
C ARG A 60 -8.66 -0.67 18.58
N ALA A 61 -8.85 -1.08 17.33
CA ALA A 61 -8.28 -0.42 16.15
C ALA A 61 -8.77 1.03 16.03
N LYS A 62 -10.09 1.25 16.12
CA LYS A 62 -10.68 2.59 16.08
C LYS A 62 -10.20 3.45 17.26
N ALA A 63 -10.21 2.94 18.48
CA ALA A 63 -9.71 3.66 19.65
C ALA A 63 -8.23 4.06 19.46
N ARG A 64 -7.39 3.17 18.90
CA ARG A 64 -5.98 3.49 18.61
C ARG A 64 -5.84 4.58 17.55
N LEU A 65 -6.62 4.50 16.47
CA LEU A 65 -6.63 5.53 15.42
C LEU A 65 -7.05 6.90 15.99
N LEU A 66 -8.09 6.94 16.80
CA LEU A 66 -8.52 8.17 17.47
C LEU A 66 -7.46 8.71 18.45
N ALA A 67 -6.78 7.82 19.20
CA ALA A 67 -5.68 8.21 20.05
C ALA A 67 -4.50 8.80 19.28
N LEU A 68 -4.18 8.27 18.09
CA LEU A 68 -3.16 8.84 17.20
C LEU A 68 -3.54 10.25 16.75
N MET A 69 -4.80 10.45 16.33
CA MET A 69 -5.30 11.79 15.96
C MET A 69 -5.27 12.74 17.17
N GLY A 70 -5.67 12.26 18.36
CA GLY A 70 -5.65 13.01 19.60
C GLY A 70 -4.24 13.42 20.03
N GLY A 71 -3.23 12.60 19.76
CA GLY A 71 -1.82 12.83 20.07
C GLY A 71 -1.04 13.66 19.05
N ALA A 72 -1.60 13.87 17.86
CA ALA A 72 -0.95 14.61 16.78
C ALA A 72 -0.62 16.06 17.19
N GLN A 73 0.59 16.52 16.86
CA GLN A 73 1.11 17.84 17.22
C GLN A 73 1.35 18.74 16.00
N GLU A 74 1.68 18.16 14.84
CA GLU A 74 2.11 18.91 13.65
C GLU A 74 1.14 18.75 12.49
N SER A 75 0.83 17.50 12.09
CA SER A 75 0.06 17.25 10.86
C SER A 75 -0.67 15.90 10.84
N LEU A 76 -1.82 15.91 10.18
CA LEU A 76 -2.59 14.73 9.78
C LEU A 76 -2.85 14.80 8.28
N TYR A 77 -2.28 13.88 7.49
CA TYR A 77 -2.53 13.75 6.06
C TYR A 77 -3.28 12.44 5.80
N GLY A 78 -4.57 12.54 5.46
CA GLY A 78 -5.43 11.39 5.23
C GLY A 78 -5.80 11.21 3.77
N ALA A 79 -5.51 10.03 3.19
CA ALA A 79 -6.04 9.62 1.90
C ALA A 79 -7.04 8.49 2.12
N PHE A 80 -8.34 8.77 1.91
CA PHE A 80 -9.44 7.88 2.26
C PHE A 80 -10.35 7.64 1.07
N TYR A 81 -10.49 6.38 0.65
CA TYR A 81 -11.43 5.97 -0.38
C TYR A 81 -12.88 6.23 0.06
N GLU A 82 -13.33 5.57 1.13
CA GLU A 82 -14.62 5.80 1.76
C GLU A 82 -14.44 6.48 3.13
N PHE A 83 -15.28 7.47 3.41
CA PHE A 83 -15.27 8.21 4.66
C PHE A 83 -16.70 8.37 5.21
N ARG A 84 -17.09 7.49 6.12
CA ARG A 84 -18.42 7.43 6.75
C ARG A 84 -18.31 6.97 8.21
N ASP A 85 -17.55 7.73 9.01
CA ASP A 85 -17.45 7.51 10.46
C ASP A 85 -17.42 8.84 11.18
N LEU A 86 -18.40 9.03 12.06
CA LEU A 86 -18.61 10.32 12.76
C LEU A 86 -17.53 10.58 13.83
N GLU A 87 -17.04 9.51 14.50
CA GLU A 87 -16.01 9.65 15.54
C GLU A 87 -14.66 10.02 14.91
N ILE A 88 -14.33 9.41 13.76
CA ILE A 88 -13.11 9.76 12.99
C ILE A 88 -13.23 11.21 12.50
N ALA A 89 -14.40 11.65 12.01
CA ALA A 89 -14.62 13.03 11.61
C ALA A 89 -14.42 14.01 12.77
N LYS A 90 -14.91 13.67 13.97
CA LYS A 90 -14.69 14.47 15.19
C LYS A 90 -13.21 14.53 15.55
N GLY A 91 -12.49 13.39 15.55
CA GLY A 91 -11.08 13.34 15.86
C GLY A 91 -10.23 14.25 14.95
N LEU A 92 -10.56 14.30 13.63
CA LEU A 92 -9.91 15.20 12.68
C LEU A 92 -10.18 16.69 13.00
N LEU A 93 -11.43 17.04 13.33
CA LEU A 93 -11.80 18.41 13.70
C LEU A 93 -11.21 18.85 15.03
N GLU A 94 -11.14 17.96 16.01
CA GLU A 94 -10.49 18.20 17.30
C GLU A 94 -8.97 18.43 17.12
N ALA A 95 -8.30 17.63 16.29
CA ALA A 95 -6.90 17.85 15.95
C ALA A 95 -6.71 19.23 15.30
N LYS A 96 -7.55 19.58 14.33
CA LYS A 96 -7.53 20.91 13.71
C LYS A 96 -7.76 22.04 14.73
N ALA A 97 -8.70 21.88 15.65
CA ALA A 97 -8.99 22.88 16.69
C ALA A 97 -7.79 23.11 17.63
N ARG A 98 -6.91 22.10 17.81
CA ARG A 98 -5.64 22.24 18.53
C ARG A 98 -4.53 22.92 17.71
N GLY A 99 -4.76 23.26 16.44
CA GLY A 99 -3.77 23.87 15.55
C GLY A 99 -2.99 22.88 14.69
N VAL A 100 -3.31 21.58 14.74
CA VAL A 100 -2.72 20.56 13.87
C VAL A 100 -3.15 20.81 12.42
N ARG A 101 -2.22 20.72 11.49
CA ARG A 101 -2.49 20.83 10.05
C ARG A 101 -3.20 19.55 9.58
N VAL A 102 -4.48 19.65 9.25
CA VAL A 102 -5.29 18.52 8.75
C VAL A 102 -5.61 18.74 7.29
N GLU A 103 -5.23 17.81 6.43
CA GLU A 103 -5.53 17.81 4.99
C GLU A 103 -6.01 16.42 4.56
N LEU A 104 -7.03 16.37 3.71
CA LEU A 104 -7.62 15.11 3.24
C LEU A 104 -7.62 15.03 1.71
N TYR A 105 -7.43 13.82 1.19
CA TYR A 105 -7.59 13.49 -0.21
C TYR A 105 -8.57 12.31 -0.33
N GLY A 106 -9.65 12.47 -1.09
CA GLY A 106 -10.76 11.54 -1.16
C GLY A 106 -11.09 11.09 -2.58
N GLU A 107 -11.88 10.03 -2.68
CA GLU A 107 -12.53 9.61 -3.93
C GLU A 107 -13.76 10.47 -4.20
N SER A 108 -13.91 10.95 -5.44
CA SER A 108 -15.01 11.86 -5.84
C SER A 108 -16.39 11.23 -5.69
N ASP A 109 -16.53 9.94 -5.88
CA ASP A 109 -17.78 9.19 -5.70
C ASP A 109 -18.33 9.32 -4.25
N TYR A 110 -17.43 9.51 -3.29
CA TYR A 110 -17.75 9.67 -1.87
C TYR A 110 -17.69 11.12 -1.38
N ARG A 111 -17.53 12.13 -2.26
CA ARG A 111 -17.49 13.57 -1.90
C ARG A 111 -18.67 13.99 -1.01
N LYS A 112 -19.87 13.46 -1.30
CA LYS A 112 -21.07 13.73 -0.48
C LYS A 112 -20.95 13.21 0.95
N ASP A 113 -20.29 12.07 1.15
CA ASP A 113 -20.09 11.49 2.46
C ASP A 113 -19.05 12.29 3.25
N PHE A 114 -17.94 12.71 2.65
CA PHE A 114 -16.99 13.63 3.31
C PHE A 114 -17.68 14.89 3.81
N ARG A 115 -18.45 15.57 2.96
CA ARG A 115 -19.22 16.75 3.34
C ARG A 115 -20.16 16.44 4.50
N ARG A 116 -20.93 15.38 4.40
CA ARG A 116 -21.93 14.97 5.37
C ARG A 116 -21.33 14.71 6.75
N TYR A 117 -20.30 13.90 6.82
CA TYR A 117 -19.72 13.50 8.11
C TYR A 117 -18.90 14.61 8.77
N LEU A 118 -18.08 15.34 8.02
CA LEU A 118 -17.33 16.47 8.56
C LEU A 118 -18.23 17.61 9.03
N VAL A 119 -19.27 17.96 8.25
CA VAL A 119 -20.24 18.97 8.66
C VAL A 119 -21.06 18.51 9.87
N ALA A 120 -21.53 17.26 9.89
CA ALA A 120 -22.26 16.71 11.04
C ALA A 120 -21.41 16.74 12.33
N ALA A 121 -20.14 16.33 12.23
CA ALA A 121 -19.19 16.41 13.34
C ALA A 121 -18.97 17.85 13.82
N SER A 122 -18.83 18.81 12.91
CA SER A 122 -18.68 20.24 13.25
C SER A 122 -19.92 20.87 13.88
N LEU A 123 -21.10 20.28 13.70
CA LEU A 123 -22.33 20.64 14.34
C LEU A 123 -22.57 19.91 15.68
N GLY A 124 -21.61 19.12 16.15
CA GLY A 124 -21.70 18.39 17.42
C GLY A 124 -22.68 17.22 17.40
N GLN A 125 -23.05 16.69 16.21
CA GLN A 125 -23.96 15.54 16.15
C GLN A 125 -23.34 14.31 16.83
N THR A 126 -24.13 13.52 17.51
CA THR A 126 -23.70 12.35 18.28
C THR A 126 -24.16 11.02 17.67
N GLN A 127 -25.06 11.08 16.70
CA GLN A 127 -25.58 9.92 15.98
C GLN A 127 -25.23 10.03 14.49
N GLU A 128 -25.18 8.88 13.81
CA GLU A 128 -24.99 8.81 12.37
C GLU A 128 -25.92 9.78 11.63
N PRO A 129 -25.37 10.71 10.82
CA PRO A 129 -26.18 11.76 10.24
C PRO A 129 -27.04 11.24 9.09
N PRO A 130 -28.37 11.15 9.19
CA PRO A 130 -29.18 10.72 8.05
C PRO A 130 -29.12 11.73 6.90
N ARG A 131 -29.09 13.02 7.20
CA ARG A 131 -28.87 14.13 6.25
C ARG A 131 -28.29 15.35 6.97
N VAL A 132 -27.48 16.12 6.27
CA VAL A 132 -27.04 17.44 6.73
C VAL A 132 -27.93 18.49 6.08
N PRO A 133 -28.47 19.48 6.85
CA PRO A 133 -29.31 20.56 6.30
C PRO A 133 -28.55 21.34 5.21
N GLN A 134 -29.25 21.69 4.13
CA GLN A 134 -28.67 22.42 2.99
C GLN A 134 -28.04 23.76 3.40
N ALA A 135 -28.62 24.43 4.37
CA ALA A 135 -28.06 25.68 4.91
C ALA A 135 -26.69 25.45 5.55
N ALA A 136 -26.58 24.40 6.40
CA ALA A 136 -25.29 24.06 7.02
C ALA A 136 -24.22 23.66 6.00
N LEU A 137 -24.58 22.96 4.92
CA LEU A 137 -23.66 22.67 3.81
C LEU A 137 -23.15 23.95 3.12
N ARG A 138 -24.04 24.91 2.82
CA ARG A 138 -23.66 26.19 2.19
C ARG A 138 -22.74 27.05 3.08
N GLU A 139 -22.93 26.99 4.39
CA GLU A 139 -22.11 27.74 5.35
C GLU A 139 -20.74 27.10 5.57
N ARG A 140 -20.66 25.77 5.61
CA ARG A 140 -19.46 25.02 6.05
C ARG A 140 -18.69 24.35 4.93
N VAL A 141 -19.17 24.41 3.69
CA VAL A 141 -18.49 23.84 2.52
C VAL A 141 -18.24 24.95 1.51
N ARG A 142 -16.98 25.26 1.25
CA ARG A 142 -16.54 26.30 0.30
C ARG A 142 -15.64 25.69 -0.76
N PRO A 143 -16.02 25.72 -2.05
CA PRO A 143 -15.13 25.33 -3.12
C PRO A 143 -13.86 26.21 -3.12
N THR A 144 -12.69 25.58 -3.24
CA THR A 144 -11.39 26.28 -3.35
C THR A 144 -10.80 26.12 -4.75
N SER A 145 -11.16 25.01 -5.43
CA SER A 145 -10.86 24.75 -6.84
C SER A 145 -11.89 23.74 -7.38
N ILE A 146 -11.72 23.28 -8.63
CA ILE A 146 -12.62 22.27 -9.22
C ILE A 146 -12.64 21.00 -8.37
N ASP A 147 -11.47 20.52 -7.93
CA ASP A 147 -11.31 19.25 -7.24
C ASP A 147 -11.16 19.38 -5.73
N CYS A 148 -11.10 20.60 -5.17
CA CYS A 148 -10.85 20.83 -3.75
C CYS A 148 -11.91 21.72 -3.10
N GLU A 149 -12.16 21.45 -1.83
CA GLU A 149 -13.12 22.19 -0.99
C GLU A 149 -12.53 22.41 0.39
N GLU A 150 -12.97 23.44 1.06
CA GLU A 150 -12.83 23.57 2.51
C GLU A 150 -14.14 23.06 3.15
N ILE A 151 -14.08 21.97 3.91
CA ILE A 151 -15.22 21.36 4.58
C ILE A 151 -15.02 21.47 6.08
N ALA A 152 -15.89 22.25 6.74
CA ALA A 152 -15.77 22.56 8.18
C ALA A 152 -14.34 23.06 8.56
N GLY A 153 -13.73 23.83 7.65
CA GLY A 153 -12.39 24.37 7.79
C GLY A 153 -11.24 23.39 7.48
N ILE A 154 -11.50 22.15 7.10
CA ILE A 154 -10.50 21.19 6.64
C ILE A 154 -10.42 21.25 5.11
N PRO A 155 -9.23 21.49 4.51
CA PRO A 155 -9.00 21.33 3.08
C PRO A 155 -9.16 19.84 2.66
N VAL A 156 -10.04 19.58 1.70
CA VAL A 156 -10.29 18.26 1.13
C VAL A 156 -10.23 18.35 -0.37
N CYS A 157 -9.33 17.62 -1.00
CA CYS A 157 -9.29 17.46 -2.45
C CYS A 157 -9.79 16.08 -2.86
N PHE A 158 -10.29 15.96 -4.10
CA PHE A 158 -10.89 14.73 -4.59
C PHE A 158 -10.26 14.29 -5.91
N ASP A 159 -10.13 12.97 -6.09
CA ASP A 159 -9.76 12.39 -7.36
C ASP A 159 -11.00 12.23 -8.25
N GLU A 160 -10.96 12.83 -9.43
CA GLU A 160 -12.03 12.77 -10.44
C GLU A 160 -11.62 11.97 -11.69
N ARG A 161 -10.53 11.19 -11.60
CA ARG A 161 -10.11 10.32 -12.71
C ARG A 161 -11.05 9.13 -12.85
N GLU A 162 -10.93 8.41 -13.97
CA GLU A 162 -11.60 7.13 -14.18
C GLU A 162 -11.09 6.04 -13.19
N GLY A 163 -9.83 6.11 -12.77
CA GLY A 163 -9.24 5.28 -11.72
C GLY A 163 -9.68 5.70 -10.34
N PHE A 164 -9.74 4.78 -9.39
CA PHE A 164 -10.11 5.11 -8.02
C PHE A 164 -8.93 5.67 -7.22
N MET A 165 -9.17 6.70 -6.45
CA MET A 165 -8.33 7.03 -5.30
C MET A 165 -8.63 6.02 -4.17
N HIS A 166 -7.97 4.88 -4.22
CA HIS A 166 -8.32 3.74 -3.39
C HIS A 166 -7.44 3.58 -2.14
N HIS A 167 -6.59 4.56 -1.82
CA HIS A 167 -5.82 4.58 -0.58
C HIS A 167 -6.70 4.57 0.68
N LYS A 168 -6.15 4.04 1.76
CA LYS A 168 -6.72 4.05 3.11
C LYS A 168 -5.60 4.25 4.11
N PHE A 169 -5.00 5.45 4.10
CA PHE A 169 -3.93 5.74 5.03
C PHE A 169 -4.08 7.10 5.74
N LEU A 170 -3.49 7.18 6.91
CA LEU A 170 -3.28 8.42 7.66
C LEU A 170 -1.81 8.53 8.03
N VAL A 171 -1.17 9.63 7.64
CA VAL A 171 0.16 10.01 8.11
C VAL A 171 0.03 10.93 9.30
N VAL A 172 0.68 10.60 10.41
CA VAL A 172 0.65 11.36 11.65
C VAL A 172 2.02 11.98 11.89
N ASP A 173 2.09 13.31 11.95
CA ASP A 173 3.29 14.11 12.25
C ASP A 173 4.52 13.75 11.41
N GLN A 174 4.33 13.11 10.25
CA GLN A 174 5.39 12.51 9.42
C GLN A 174 6.32 11.56 10.23
N LYS A 175 5.77 10.93 11.26
CA LYS A 175 6.47 10.00 12.16
C LYS A 175 5.87 8.59 12.13
N ALA A 176 4.58 8.47 11.79
CA ALA A 176 3.88 7.20 11.76
C ALA A 176 2.87 7.15 10.62
N VAL A 177 2.62 5.93 10.13
CA VAL A 177 1.61 5.63 9.12
C VAL A 177 0.60 4.64 9.70
N TRP A 178 -0.69 4.97 9.58
CA TRP A 178 -1.79 4.04 9.68
C TRP A 178 -2.22 3.65 8.27
N THR A 179 -2.26 2.36 7.93
CA THR A 179 -2.67 1.88 6.60
C THR A 179 -3.18 0.45 6.65
N GLY A 180 -3.68 -0.06 5.53
CA GLY A 180 -4.22 -1.42 5.39
C GLY A 180 -5.39 -1.47 4.41
N SER A 181 -6.29 -2.43 4.60
CA SER A 181 -7.48 -2.58 3.78
C SER A 181 -8.69 -1.78 4.27
N THR A 182 -8.64 -1.27 5.53
CA THR A 182 -9.77 -0.73 6.27
C THR A 182 -10.19 0.65 5.79
N ASN A 183 -11.40 0.77 5.24
CA ASN A 183 -12.02 2.06 4.96
C ASN A 183 -12.41 2.78 6.26
N MET A 184 -12.51 4.11 6.23
CA MET A 184 -12.95 4.92 7.38
C MET A 184 -14.48 4.87 7.50
N THR A 185 -15.02 3.67 7.74
CA THR A 185 -16.46 3.42 7.84
C THR A 185 -16.78 2.48 9.00
N TRP A 186 -17.93 2.65 9.63
CA TRP A 186 -18.36 1.75 10.71
C TRP A 186 -18.38 0.28 10.30
N ASN A 187 -18.85 -0.05 9.07
CA ASN A 187 -18.85 -1.44 8.59
C ASN A 187 -17.45 -2.04 8.50
N ALA A 188 -16.44 -1.25 8.10
CA ALA A 188 -15.08 -1.71 8.00
C ALA A 188 -14.47 -2.09 9.36
N PHE A 189 -14.80 -1.33 10.41
CA PHE A 189 -14.33 -1.65 11.77
C PHE A 189 -15.18 -2.72 12.46
N ALA A 190 -16.50 -2.76 12.24
CA ALA A 190 -17.41 -3.56 13.05
C ALA A 190 -17.88 -4.88 12.40
N ARG A 191 -17.70 -5.06 11.08
CA ARG A 191 -18.35 -6.18 10.35
C ARG A 191 -17.47 -6.90 9.35
N ASN A 192 -16.68 -6.18 8.61
CA ASN A 192 -15.86 -6.75 7.52
C ASN A 192 -14.61 -7.43 8.07
N ASN A 193 -14.09 -8.42 7.34
CA ASN A 193 -12.75 -8.93 7.55
C ASN A 193 -11.75 -8.00 6.89
N GLU A 194 -11.09 -7.18 7.70
CA GLU A 194 -10.15 -6.12 7.29
C GLU A 194 -8.86 -6.23 8.10
N ASN A 195 -7.82 -5.56 7.66
CA ASN A 195 -6.64 -5.34 8.49
C ASN A 195 -6.20 -3.88 8.47
N SER A 196 -5.64 -3.43 9.59
CA SER A 196 -4.93 -2.16 9.71
C SER A 196 -3.59 -2.35 10.40
N LEU A 197 -2.61 -1.59 9.96
CA LEU A 197 -1.27 -1.52 10.51
C LEU A 197 -0.98 -0.11 11.01
N LEU A 198 -0.37 -0.01 12.17
CA LEU A 198 0.35 1.18 12.62
C LEU A 198 1.84 0.91 12.48
N LEU A 199 2.51 1.72 11.68
CA LEU A 199 3.93 1.64 11.36
C LEU A 199 4.61 2.94 11.83
N PRO A 200 5.24 2.96 13.01
CA PRO A 200 5.90 4.16 13.55
C PRO A 200 7.30 4.33 12.94
N SER A 201 7.37 4.58 11.65
CA SER A 201 8.57 4.80 10.86
C SER A 201 8.56 6.22 10.27
N PRO A 202 9.42 7.14 10.72
CA PRO A 202 9.63 8.43 10.08
C PRO A 202 9.99 8.33 8.59
N THR A 203 10.84 7.39 8.21
CA THR A 203 11.20 7.15 6.80
C THR A 203 9.96 6.81 5.96
N LEU A 204 9.16 5.83 6.42
CA LEU A 204 7.93 5.45 5.74
C LEU A 204 6.91 6.60 5.73
N ALA A 205 6.75 7.28 6.86
CA ALA A 205 5.80 8.38 7.01
C ALA A 205 6.12 9.56 6.09
N GLN A 206 7.40 9.88 5.89
CA GLN A 206 7.83 10.90 4.93
C GLN A 206 7.50 10.49 3.49
N GLY A 207 7.72 9.23 3.12
CA GLY A 207 7.36 8.71 1.80
C GLY A 207 5.85 8.81 1.52
N TYR A 208 5.02 8.36 2.46
CA TYR A 208 3.56 8.50 2.37
C TYR A 208 3.12 9.98 2.34
N ALA A 209 3.78 10.85 3.10
CA ALA A 209 3.49 12.29 3.08
C ALA A 209 3.87 12.93 1.73
N GLN A 210 4.95 12.49 1.10
CA GLN A 210 5.34 12.95 -0.25
C GLN A 210 4.32 12.50 -1.29
N GLU A 211 3.91 11.23 -1.25
CA GLU A 211 2.84 10.70 -2.12
C GLU A 211 1.53 11.49 -1.92
N PHE A 212 1.11 11.68 -0.66
CA PHE A 212 -0.07 12.49 -0.33
C PHE A 212 0.01 13.91 -0.91
N ARG A 213 1.14 14.58 -0.70
CA ARG A 213 1.32 15.97 -1.19
C ARG A 213 1.30 16.05 -2.72
N ALA A 214 1.82 15.05 -3.41
CA ALA A 214 1.75 14.98 -4.86
C ALA A 214 0.29 14.87 -5.33
N LEU A 215 -0.48 13.95 -4.76
CA LEU A 215 -1.90 13.80 -5.05
C LEU A 215 -2.69 15.06 -4.73
N PHE A 216 -2.52 15.59 -3.52
CA PHE A 216 -3.19 16.80 -3.03
C PHE A 216 -2.82 18.04 -3.86
N GLY A 217 -1.58 18.09 -4.36
CA GLY A 217 -1.06 19.13 -5.25
C GLY A 217 -1.44 18.99 -6.73
N GLY A 218 -2.29 18.00 -7.07
CA GLY A 218 -2.82 17.82 -8.43
C GLY A 218 -2.04 16.84 -9.31
N GLN A 219 -1.00 16.17 -8.78
CA GLN A 219 -0.34 15.06 -9.47
C GLN A 219 -1.17 13.78 -9.27
N LYS A 220 -2.25 13.66 -10.01
CA LYS A 220 -3.32 12.64 -9.83
C LYS A 220 -2.86 11.18 -9.82
N GLU A 221 -1.70 10.88 -10.40
CA GLU A 221 -1.10 9.54 -10.40
C GLU A 221 -0.10 9.32 -9.25
N GLY A 222 0.13 10.33 -8.42
CA GLY A 222 1.11 10.32 -7.35
C GLY A 222 2.56 10.42 -7.85
N LEU A 223 3.51 10.11 -6.98
CA LEU A 223 4.95 10.03 -7.30
C LEU A 223 5.34 8.62 -7.74
N GLY A 224 4.75 7.60 -7.11
CA GLY A 224 5.03 6.19 -7.39
C GLY A 224 6.40 5.71 -6.95
N GLU A 225 7.12 6.49 -6.15
CA GLU A 225 8.44 6.11 -5.65
C GLU A 225 8.32 5.08 -4.53
N PRO A 226 9.04 3.94 -4.61
CA PRO A 226 9.04 2.95 -3.55
C PRO A 226 9.78 3.48 -2.31
N VAL A 227 9.30 3.11 -1.12
CA VAL A 227 9.89 3.52 0.16
C VAL A 227 10.28 2.30 0.97
N ALA A 228 11.57 2.04 1.08
CA ALA A 228 12.12 1.01 1.95
C ALA A 228 12.30 1.53 3.37
N PHE A 229 12.00 0.70 4.37
CA PHE A 229 12.10 1.04 5.79
C PHE A 229 12.42 -0.18 6.65
N ARG A 230 12.88 0.07 7.88
CA ARG A 230 13.16 -0.98 8.88
C ARG A 230 12.66 -0.54 10.25
N LEU A 231 11.94 -1.41 10.94
CA LEU A 231 11.44 -1.19 12.30
C LEU A 231 11.96 -2.27 13.23
N GLU A 232 12.23 -1.89 14.47
CA GLU A 232 12.92 -2.73 15.46
C GLU A 232 11.97 -3.70 16.18
N ASP A 233 10.72 -3.29 16.48
CA ASP A 233 9.82 -4.04 17.38
C ASP A 233 8.43 -4.32 16.75
N PRO A 234 8.16 -5.57 16.33
CA PRO A 234 9.15 -6.58 15.98
C PRO A 234 10.02 -6.14 14.81
N LEU A 235 11.14 -6.79 14.57
CA LEU A 235 11.93 -6.50 13.36
C LEU A 235 11.06 -6.67 12.12
N VAL A 236 10.91 -5.58 11.36
CA VAL A 236 10.23 -5.53 10.08
C VAL A 236 11.13 -4.83 9.08
N GLU A 237 11.47 -5.52 8.01
CA GLU A 237 12.08 -4.93 6.83
C GLU A 237 10.99 -4.84 5.78
N GLY A 238 10.72 -3.65 5.26
CA GLY A 238 9.59 -3.45 4.37
C GLY A 238 9.85 -2.48 3.25
N THR A 239 9.03 -2.61 2.21
CA THR A 239 8.95 -1.64 1.13
C THR A 239 7.49 -1.33 0.83
N ALA A 240 7.15 -0.04 0.82
CA ALA A 240 5.87 0.46 0.34
C ALA A 240 6.01 0.84 -1.13
N TYR A 241 5.02 0.46 -1.94
CA TYR A 241 4.89 0.80 -3.34
C TYR A 241 3.58 1.56 -3.56
N PHE A 242 3.58 2.51 -4.50
CA PHE A 242 2.40 3.31 -4.82
C PHE A 242 2.06 3.20 -6.30
N SER A 243 0.80 2.93 -6.64
CA SER A 243 0.31 2.91 -8.01
C SER A 243 -0.59 4.12 -8.30
N PRO A 244 -0.86 4.46 -9.57
CA PRO A 244 -0.49 3.70 -10.77
C PRO A 244 0.94 3.96 -11.26
N LYS A 245 1.57 5.08 -10.91
CA LYS A 245 2.88 5.48 -11.47
C LYS A 245 3.99 4.47 -11.12
N GLY A 246 4.04 3.97 -9.87
CA GLY A 246 4.92 2.88 -9.43
C GLY A 246 4.30 1.48 -9.56
N GLY A 247 3.15 1.34 -10.22
CA GLY A 247 2.35 0.12 -10.22
C GLY A 247 3.05 -1.11 -10.81
N LYS A 248 3.91 -0.93 -11.82
CA LYS A 248 4.72 -2.04 -12.37
C LYS A 248 5.68 -2.60 -11.31
N ALA A 249 6.36 -1.73 -10.57
CA ALA A 249 7.26 -2.14 -9.49
C ALA A 249 6.48 -2.83 -8.35
N ALA A 250 5.32 -2.30 -7.98
CA ALA A 250 4.42 -2.91 -7.00
C ALA A 250 4.01 -4.33 -7.41
N ARG A 251 3.56 -4.49 -8.65
CA ARG A 251 3.15 -5.79 -9.19
C ARG A 251 4.30 -6.78 -9.26
N GLU A 252 5.46 -6.36 -9.75
CA GLU A 252 6.64 -7.24 -9.83
C GLU A 252 7.09 -7.68 -8.44
N ALA A 253 7.12 -6.79 -7.45
CA ALA A 253 7.43 -7.15 -6.07
C ALA A 253 6.44 -8.19 -5.51
N LEU A 254 5.14 -8.03 -5.78
CA LEU A 254 4.11 -9.00 -5.41
C LEU A 254 4.35 -10.38 -6.05
N LEU A 255 4.62 -10.41 -7.36
CA LEU A 255 4.88 -11.65 -8.10
C LEU A 255 6.16 -12.35 -7.62
N GLU A 256 7.20 -11.58 -7.37
CA GLU A 256 8.49 -12.11 -6.89
C GLU A 256 8.35 -12.79 -5.53
N VAL A 257 7.58 -12.22 -4.61
CA VAL A 257 7.29 -12.84 -3.31
C VAL A 257 6.67 -14.24 -3.48
N VAL A 258 5.75 -14.42 -4.43
CA VAL A 258 5.11 -15.71 -4.71
C VAL A 258 6.04 -16.66 -5.45
N ARG A 259 6.81 -16.17 -6.42
CA ARG A 259 7.79 -16.98 -7.18
C ARG A 259 8.87 -17.58 -6.28
N GLN A 260 9.29 -16.85 -5.26
CA GLN A 260 10.30 -17.26 -4.28
C GLN A 260 9.76 -18.19 -3.18
N ALA A 261 8.46 -18.41 -3.10
CA ALA A 261 7.85 -19.27 -2.07
C ALA A 261 8.40 -20.69 -2.11
N GLN A 262 8.72 -21.25 -0.93
CA GLN A 262 9.32 -22.56 -0.76
C GLN A 262 8.42 -23.56 0.02
N LYS A 263 7.56 -23.05 0.91
CA LYS A 263 6.79 -23.87 1.85
C LYS A 263 5.29 -23.65 1.72
N GLU A 264 4.86 -22.40 1.84
CA GLU A 264 3.44 -22.06 1.98
C GLU A 264 3.12 -20.71 1.35
N VAL A 265 1.98 -20.60 0.66
CA VAL A 265 1.37 -19.33 0.27
C VAL A 265 -0.09 -19.32 0.71
N LEU A 266 -0.45 -18.41 1.60
CA LEU A 266 -1.82 -18.18 2.04
C LEU A 266 -2.33 -16.86 1.47
N VAL A 267 -3.50 -16.91 0.83
CA VAL A 267 -4.13 -15.75 0.21
C VAL A 267 -5.49 -15.51 0.83
N ALA A 268 -5.77 -14.27 1.26
CA ALA A 268 -7.11 -13.79 1.58
C ALA A 268 -7.39 -12.55 0.72
N ALA A 269 -8.32 -12.66 -0.24
CA ALA A 269 -8.49 -11.66 -1.28
C ALA A 269 -9.95 -11.25 -1.49
N PHE A 270 -10.19 -9.93 -1.45
CA PHE A 270 -11.45 -9.34 -1.88
C PHE A 270 -11.67 -9.54 -3.39
N VAL A 271 -10.62 -9.33 -4.20
CA VAL A 271 -10.60 -9.54 -5.65
C VAL A 271 -9.29 -10.21 -6.05
N LEU A 272 -9.35 -11.23 -6.90
CA LEU A 272 -8.19 -11.91 -7.48
C LEU A 272 -8.40 -12.11 -8.98
N THR A 273 -8.09 -11.08 -9.78
CA THR A 273 -8.26 -11.07 -11.24
C THR A 273 -6.95 -10.88 -12.00
N ASP A 274 -5.83 -10.61 -11.31
CA ASP A 274 -4.51 -10.52 -11.94
C ASP A 274 -4.05 -11.89 -12.42
N ARG A 275 -4.01 -12.05 -13.74
CA ARG A 275 -3.69 -13.32 -14.40
C ARG A 275 -2.30 -13.84 -14.03
N GLU A 276 -1.28 -12.99 -14.05
CA GLU A 276 0.09 -13.43 -13.74
C GLU A 276 0.25 -13.83 -12.27
N LEU A 277 -0.50 -13.20 -11.35
CA LEU A 277 -0.51 -13.63 -9.95
C LEU A 277 -1.14 -15.02 -9.82
N VAL A 278 -2.25 -15.29 -10.51
CA VAL A 278 -2.88 -16.62 -10.54
C VAL A 278 -1.92 -17.64 -11.14
N GLU A 279 -1.27 -17.34 -12.25
CA GLU A 279 -0.27 -18.20 -12.86
C GLU A 279 0.91 -18.48 -11.90
N ALA A 280 1.39 -17.47 -11.15
CA ALA A 280 2.44 -17.63 -10.15
C ALA A 280 2.01 -18.53 -8.97
N LEU A 281 0.76 -18.43 -8.50
CA LEU A 281 0.19 -19.29 -7.47
C LEU A 281 0.08 -20.75 -7.95
N VAL A 282 -0.39 -20.96 -9.17
CA VAL A 282 -0.46 -22.28 -9.80
C VAL A 282 0.94 -22.90 -9.94
N GLU A 283 1.91 -22.12 -10.36
CA GLU A 283 3.29 -22.59 -10.49
C GLU A 283 3.92 -22.91 -9.12
N ALA A 284 3.62 -22.11 -8.09
CA ALA A 284 4.04 -22.43 -6.72
C ALA A 284 3.46 -23.76 -6.25
N GLN A 285 2.16 -24.01 -6.49
CA GLN A 285 1.52 -25.32 -6.20
C GLN A 285 2.19 -26.47 -6.94
N ARG A 286 2.52 -26.31 -8.24
CA ARG A 286 3.23 -27.33 -9.04
C ARG A 286 4.63 -27.62 -8.52
N ARG A 287 5.31 -26.65 -7.92
CA ARG A 287 6.61 -26.84 -7.26
C ARG A 287 6.50 -27.55 -5.92
N GLY A 288 5.28 -27.86 -5.44
CA GLY A 288 5.04 -28.51 -4.15
C GLY A 288 4.87 -27.54 -2.97
N VAL A 289 4.75 -26.23 -3.24
CA VAL A 289 4.41 -25.25 -2.21
C VAL A 289 2.94 -25.40 -1.82
N ALA A 290 2.61 -25.41 -0.53
CA ALA A 290 1.23 -25.49 -0.04
C ALA A 290 0.50 -24.16 -0.27
N VAL A 291 -0.32 -24.08 -1.33
CA VAL A 291 -1.09 -22.86 -1.64
C VAL A 291 -2.52 -23.02 -1.13
N LYS A 292 -3.05 -21.97 -0.47
CA LYS A 292 -4.47 -21.86 -0.06
C LYS A 292 -5.00 -20.48 -0.44
N VAL A 293 -6.18 -20.43 -1.07
CA VAL A 293 -6.78 -19.19 -1.52
C VAL A 293 -8.20 -19.03 -0.98
N LEU A 294 -8.41 -17.99 -0.18
CA LEU A 294 -9.72 -17.58 0.35
C LEU A 294 -10.20 -16.35 -0.41
N LEU A 295 -11.40 -16.40 -0.98
CA LEU A 295 -11.97 -15.35 -1.82
C LEU A 295 -13.28 -14.82 -1.25
N GLU A 296 -13.53 -13.51 -1.44
CA GLU A 296 -14.82 -12.88 -1.15
C GLU A 296 -15.93 -13.52 -1.99
N THR A 297 -16.96 -13.99 -1.32
CA THR A 297 -18.08 -14.74 -1.94
C THR A 297 -18.78 -13.96 -3.06
N ARG A 298 -18.96 -12.64 -2.89
CA ARG A 298 -19.65 -11.79 -3.88
C ARG A 298 -18.85 -11.50 -5.13
N ASN A 299 -17.52 -11.67 -5.07
CA ASN A 299 -16.61 -11.40 -6.19
C ASN A 299 -16.10 -12.69 -6.86
N LEU A 300 -16.64 -13.86 -6.51
CA LEU A 300 -16.18 -15.13 -7.08
C LEU A 300 -16.24 -15.13 -8.61
N ARG A 301 -17.38 -14.71 -9.19
CA ARG A 301 -17.56 -14.69 -10.66
C ARG A 301 -16.57 -13.82 -11.41
N ASP A 302 -16.04 -12.79 -10.75
CA ASP A 302 -15.06 -11.87 -11.31
C ASP A 302 -13.62 -12.28 -10.96
N SER A 303 -13.44 -13.19 -9.99
CA SER A 303 -12.16 -13.79 -9.63
C SER A 303 -11.83 -14.96 -10.54
N ARG A 304 -10.58 -15.39 -10.53
CA ARG A 304 -10.09 -16.49 -11.39
C ARG A 304 -10.03 -17.81 -10.61
N GLU A 305 -11.08 -18.11 -9.84
CA GLU A 305 -11.15 -19.30 -8.99
C GLU A 305 -11.12 -20.60 -9.81
N GLU A 306 -11.75 -20.60 -11.00
CA GLU A 306 -11.77 -21.76 -11.88
C GLU A 306 -10.36 -22.17 -12.33
N ASP A 307 -9.50 -21.22 -12.68
CA ASP A 307 -8.11 -21.48 -13.08
C ASP A 307 -7.32 -22.13 -11.92
N LEU A 308 -7.54 -21.67 -10.69
CA LEU A 308 -6.92 -22.22 -9.49
C LEU A 308 -7.39 -23.65 -9.21
N LEU A 309 -8.71 -23.88 -9.23
CA LEU A 309 -9.32 -25.19 -8.98
C LEU A 309 -8.89 -26.24 -10.03
N GLN A 310 -8.87 -25.86 -11.31
CA GLN A 310 -8.39 -26.74 -12.40
C GLN A 310 -6.91 -27.12 -12.22
N ALA A 311 -6.11 -26.26 -11.60
CA ALA A 311 -4.72 -26.52 -11.28
C ALA A 311 -4.52 -27.29 -9.96
N GLY A 312 -5.59 -27.66 -9.26
CA GLY A 312 -5.54 -28.35 -7.98
C GLY A 312 -5.16 -27.49 -6.77
N VAL A 313 -5.27 -26.15 -6.91
CA VAL A 313 -5.09 -25.24 -5.77
C VAL A 313 -6.34 -25.26 -4.91
N PRO A 314 -6.25 -25.53 -3.60
CA PRO A 314 -7.39 -25.42 -2.69
C PRO A 314 -7.93 -23.97 -2.65
N VAL A 315 -9.22 -23.81 -2.95
CA VAL A 315 -9.94 -22.54 -2.90
C VAL A 315 -11.14 -22.67 -1.98
N ARG A 316 -11.36 -21.66 -1.15
CA ARG A 316 -12.58 -21.53 -0.34
C ARG A 316 -13.22 -20.15 -0.58
N GLN A 317 -14.52 -20.12 -0.52
CA GLN A 317 -15.27 -18.87 -0.40
C GLN A 317 -15.34 -18.45 1.07
N ASP A 318 -15.32 -17.15 1.31
CA ASP A 318 -15.40 -16.56 2.65
C ASP A 318 -16.71 -16.91 3.38
N GLY A 319 -16.61 -17.10 4.69
CA GLY A 319 -17.75 -17.39 5.56
C GLY A 319 -18.38 -16.16 6.22
N ASN A 320 -17.79 -14.97 6.12
CA ASN A 320 -18.32 -13.76 6.72
C ASN A 320 -19.61 -13.32 5.98
N PRO A 321 -20.74 -13.09 6.69
CA PRO A 321 -21.97 -12.63 6.05
C PRO A 321 -21.88 -11.20 5.49
N TYR A 322 -20.81 -10.45 5.82
CA TYR A 322 -20.56 -9.09 5.33
C TYR A 322 -19.51 -9.12 4.20
N THR A 323 -18.27 -8.77 4.47
CA THR A 323 -17.24 -8.67 3.41
C THR A 323 -15.90 -9.20 3.88
N LEU A 324 -15.30 -10.11 3.12
CA LEU A 324 -13.87 -10.36 3.16
C LEU A 324 -13.18 -9.25 2.34
N HIS A 325 -12.65 -8.25 3.01
CA HIS A 325 -12.02 -7.12 2.31
C HIS A 325 -10.49 -7.11 2.42
N HIS A 326 -9.89 -8.17 2.90
CA HIS A 326 -8.46 -8.37 2.90
C HIS A 326 -7.85 -8.32 1.49
N LYS A 327 -6.61 -7.87 1.39
CA LYS A 327 -5.71 -8.00 0.25
C LYS A 327 -4.39 -8.47 0.83
N VAL A 328 -4.36 -9.73 1.22
CA VAL A 328 -3.28 -10.31 2.03
C VAL A 328 -2.71 -11.55 1.35
N LEU A 329 -1.37 -11.59 1.27
CA LEU A 329 -0.62 -12.83 1.10
C LEU A 329 0.32 -13.01 2.30
N VAL A 330 0.44 -14.27 2.75
CA VAL A 330 1.46 -14.69 3.71
C VAL A 330 2.29 -15.77 3.03
N VAL A 331 3.60 -15.59 3.01
CA VAL A 331 4.52 -16.51 2.32
C VAL A 331 5.55 -17.05 3.30
N ASP A 332 5.65 -18.38 3.37
CA ASP A 332 6.59 -19.17 4.15
C ASP A 332 6.61 -18.89 5.67
N GLY A 333 5.59 -18.18 6.18
CA GLY A 333 5.56 -17.69 7.55
C GLY A 333 6.59 -16.59 7.86
N GLU A 334 7.14 -15.95 6.84
CA GLU A 334 8.20 -14.96 6.94
C GLU A 334 7.83 -13.61 6.31
N ARG A 335 7.03 -13.62 5.23
CA ARG A 335 6.68 -12.43 4.45
C ARG A 335 5.18 -12.20 4.45
N VAL A 336 4.81 -10.91 4.47
CA VAL A 336 3.42 -10.44 4.35
C VAL A 336 3.34 -9.43 3.22
N VAL A 337 2.34 -9.60 2.36
CA VAL A 337 1.92 -8.57 1.42
C VAL A 337 0.55 -8.08 1.84
N THR A 338 0.38 -6.75 1.98
CA THR A 338 -0.89 -6.14 2.38
C THR A 338 -0.98 -4.68 1.90
N GLY A 339 -2.08 -3.99 2.21
CA GLY A 339 -2.35 -2.61 1.83
C GLY A 339 -3.75 -2.41 1.27
N SER A 340 -3.93 -1.37 0.47
CA SER A 340 -5.19 -1.12 -0.23
C SER A 340 -5.32 -1.89 -1.55
N TYR A 341 -4.21 -2.40 -2.06
CA TYR A 341 -4.03 -2.94 -3.41
C TYR A 341 -4.79 -4.25 -3.63
N ASN A 342 -5.89 -4.20 -4.39
CA ASN A 342 -6.58 -5.40 -4.86
C ASN A 342 -5.71 -6.16 -5.87
N PHE A 343 -5.79 -7.50 -5.87
CA PHE A 343 -5.01 -8.32 -6.81
C PHE A 343 -5.63 -8.33 -8.21
N SER A 344 -5.57 -7.17 -8.87
CA SER A 344 -6.20 -6.89 -10.16
C SER A 344 -5.35 -5.98 -11.04
N ALA A 345 -5.58 -6.02 -12.35
CA ALA A 345 -4.90 -5.13 -13.29
C ALA A 345 -5.19 -3.64 -13.01
N ARG A 346 -6.43 -3.28 -12.62
CA ARG A 346 -6.77 -1.89 -12.29
C ARG A 346 -5.94 -1.35 -11.12
N ALA A 347 -5.61 -2.19 -10.14
CA ALA A 347 -4.85 -1.77 -8.98
C ALA A 347 -3.45 -1.25 -9.32
N TRP A 348 -2.76 -1.87 -10.30
CA TRP A 348 -1.42 -1.40 -10.66
C TRP A 348 -1.39 -0.44 -11.85
N GLN A 349 -2.44 -0.43 -12.70
CA GLN A 349 -2.45 0.38 -13.92
C GLN A 349 -3.16 1.72 -13.76
N VAL A 350 -4.17 1.80 -12.90
CA VAL A 350 -5.15 2.90 -12.96
C VAL A 350 -5.42 3.54 -11.60
N ASN A 351 -5.61 2.72 -10.55
CA ASN A 351 -5.98 3.21 -9.22
C ASN A 351 -4.78 3.78 -8.45
N ASN A 352 -5.06 4.73 -7.56
CA ASN A 352 -4.10 5.06 -6.51
C ASN A 352 -4.21 4.02 -5.38
N GLU A 353 -3.20 3.20 -5.23
CA GLU A 353 -3.11 2.16 -4.21
C GLU A 353 -1.76 2.19 -3.51
N ASN A 354 -1.70 1.64 -2.32
CA ASN A 354 -0.44 1.27 -1.70
C ASN A 354 -0.36 -0.23 -1.48
N LEU A 355 0.80 -0.81 -1.78
CA LEU A 355 1.18 -2.18 -1.51
C LEU A 355 2.37 -2.18 -0.56
N LEU A 356 2.27 -2.91 0.54
CA LEU A 356 3.37 -3.18 1.47
C LEU A 356 3.88 -4.61 1.25
N VAL A 357 5.17 -4.76 1.07
CA VAL A 357 5.87 -6.04 1.14
C VAL A 357 6.74 -6.02 2.39
N LEU A 358 6.45 -6.90 3.34
CA LEU A 358 7.02 -6.89 4.67
C LEU A 358 7.71 -8.23 4.96
N GLN A 359 8.98 -8.19 5.34
CA GLN A 359 9.75 -9.33 5.83
C GLN A 359 9.77 -9.24 7.37
N SER A 360 9.05 -10.12 8.03
CA SER A 360 8.98 -10.23 9.50
C SER A 360 8.29 -11.53 9.90
N PRO A 361 9.01 -12.53 10.42
CA PRO A 361 8.38 -13.77 10.89
C PRO A 361 7.32 -13.55 11.97
N ALA A 362 7.56 -12.60 12.90
CA ALA A 362 6.62 -12.29 13.96
C ALA A 362 5.31 -11.71 13.44
N LEU A 363 5.38 -10.80 12.46
CA LEU A 363 4.20 -10.23 11.83
C LEU A 363 3.52 -11.25 10.92
N ALA A 364 4.29 -12.02 10.15
CA ALA A 364 3.78 -13.07 9.26
C ALA A 364 2.99 -14.13 10.04
N GLU A 365 3.43 -14.53 11.22
CA GLU A 365 2.69 -15.48 12.07
C GLU A 365 1.34 -14.92 12.53
N ARG A 366 1.23 -13.61 12.80
CA ARG A 366 -0.05 -12.96 13.14
C ARG A 366 -1.02 -12.99 11.97
N TYR A 367 -0.56 -12.61 10.77
CA TYR A 367 -1.36 -12.68 9.55
C TYR A 367 -1.71 -14.13 9.16
N ARG A 368 -0.77 -15.06 9.35
CA ARG A 368 -0.98 -16.49 9.10
C ARG A 368 -2.13 -17.04 9.95
N LYS A 369 -2.13 -16.73 11.25
CA LYS A 369 -3.21 -17.13 12.17
C LYS A 369 -4.56 -16.58 11.70
N GLU A 370 -4.61 -15.32 11.31
CA GLU A 370 -5.85 -14.70 10.83
C GLU A 370 -6.33 -15.35 9.53
N VAL A 371 -5.46 -15.52 8.53
CA VAL A 371 -5.88 -16.13 7.25
C VAL A 371 -6.34 -17.58 7.46
N LEU A 372 -5.65 -18.35 8.32
CA LEU A 372 -6.06 -19.73 8.62
C LEU A 372 -7.37 -19.78 9.41
N ARG A 373 -7.61 -18.88 10.35
CA ARG A 373 -8.89 -18.75 11.05
C ARG A 373 -10.03 -18.52 10.04
N LEU A 374 -9.88 -17.56 9.15
CA LEU A 374 -10.85 -17.27 8.09
C LEU A 374 -11.00 -18.44 7.11
N TRP A 375 -9.92 -19.14 6.82
CA TRP A 375 -9.94 -20.34 5.99
C TRP A 375 -10.83 -21.45 6.60
N GLU A 376 -10.74 -21.67 7.91
CA GLU A 376 -11.57 -22.69 8.58
C GLU A 376 -13.06 -22.29 8.62
N GLU A 377 -13.37 -20.99 8.68
CA GLU A 377 -14.75 -20.46 8.60
C GLU A 377 -15.30 -20.52 7.17
N GLY A 378 -14.42 -20.55 6.17
CA GLY A 378 -14.78 -20.56 4.75
C GLY A 378 -15.32 -21.90 4.28
N LYS A 379 -16.06 -21.88 3.15
CA LYS A 379 -16.63 -23.08 2.51
C LYS A 379 -15.80 -23.48 1.30
N PRO A 380 -15.46 -24.77 1.13
CA PRO A 380 -14.80 -25.26 -0.08
C PRO A 380 -15.61 -24.92 -1.34
N LEU A 381 -14.89 -24.62 -2.44
CA LEU A 381 -15.44 -24.49 -3.78
C LEU A 381 -15.24 -25.76 -4.60
#